data_262e23d67f7958d9e1bb9bcc698a3486
#
_entry.id   262e23d67f7958d9e1bb9bcc698a3486
#
_cell.length_a   1.000
_cell.length_b   1.000
_cell.length_c   1.000
_cell.angle_alpha   90.00
_cell.angle_beta   90.00
_cell.angle_gamma   90.00
#
_symmetry.space_group_name_H-M   'P 1'
#
loop_
_entity.id
_entity.type
_entity.pdbx_description
1 polymer ?
#
loop_
_entity_poly.entity_id
_entity_poly.type
_entity_poly.pdbx_seq_one_letter_code
_entity_poly.pdbx_strand_id
1 'polypeptide(L)'
;TFTKELKIDQSVAHNGVCLTVVAIDGDVYQVTAIAETLAKTHLGSLQAGDIVNLERGMLLNTRLDGHIVQGHIDQTATCTAIKEEGGSKRFSFTYDPSTGNVVIEKGSVTVNGVSLTVVDATRDGFSVAVIPYTLAHTNLHRLAVGSVVNLEFDVIGKYVARLVQQR
;
A
#
# COMPACT_ATOMS: atom_id res chain seq x y z
N THR A 1 22.48 5.63 4.55
CA THR A 1 21.23 5.21 5.20
C THR A 1 20.09 6.06 4.68
N PHE A 2 18.90 5.49 4.54
CA PHE A 2 17.66 6.17 4.11
C PHE A 2 17.42 7.49 4.87
N THR A 3 17.63 7.49 6.20
CA THR A 3 17.41 8.64 7.07
C THR A 3 18.27 9.86 6.73
N LYS A 4 19.52 9.64 6.27
CA LYS A 4 20.44 10.74 5.88
C LYS A 4 19.93 11.58 4.70
N GLU A 5 19.01 11.04 3.93
CA GLU A 5 18.43 11.73 2.77
C GLU A 5 17.13 12.46 3.10
N LEU A 6 16.60 12.27 4.31
CA LEU A 6 15.36 12.90 4.76
C LEU A 6 15.61 14.32 5.29
N LYS A 7 14.55 15.13 5.22
CA LYS A 7 14.44 16.44 5.86
C LYS A 7 13.13 16.53 6.61
N ILE A 8 13.10 17.33 7.66
CA ILE A 8 11.85 17.69 8.34
C ILE A 8 10.89 18.28 7.31
N ASP A 9 9.60 18.03 7.47
CA ASP A 9 8.49 18.42 6.58
C ASP A 9 8.40 17.63 5.25
N GLN A 10 9.28 16.65 5.01
CA GLN A 10 9.12 15.73 3.89
C GLN A 10 8.13 14.62 4.22
N SER A 11 7.46 14.14 3.17
CA SER A 11 6.58 12.98 3.26
C SER A 11 7.33 11.68 3.01
N VAL A 12 7.04 10.66 3.81
CA VAL A 12 7.49 9.29 3.64
C VAL A 12 6.29 8.36 3.79
N ALA A 13 6.12 7.45 2.86
CA ALA A 13 5.10 6.41 2.94
C ALA A 13 5.58 5.26 3.83
N HIS A 14 4.75 4.84 4.79
CA HIS A 14 4.98 3.72 5.72
C HIS A 14 3.91 2.67 5.45
N ASN A 15 4.27 1.54 4.86
CA ASN A 15 3.30 0.59 4.33
C ASN A 15 2.20 1.29 3.50
N GLY A 16 2.62 2.24 2.64
CA GLY A 16 1.73 3.04 1.80
C GLY A 16 1.04 4.21 2.50
N VAL A 17 1.22 4.42 3.79
CA VAL A 17 0.63 5.56 4.52
C VAL A 17 1.58 6.75 4.46
N CYS A 18 1.20 7.82 3.79
CA CYS A 18 1.95 9.07 3.70
C CYS A 18 1.95 9.78 5.05
N LEU A 19 3.13 9.95 5.65
CA LEU A 19 3.32 10.64 6.93
C LEU A 19 4.44 11.67 6.82
N THR A 20 4.29 12.78 7.53
CA THR A 20 5.28 13.86 7.53
C THR A 20 6.37 13.59 8.57
N VAL A 21 7.62 13.77 8.17
CA VAL A 21 8.78 13.72 9.07
C VAL A 21 8.78 14.95 9.97
N VAL A 22 8.67 14.73 11.28
CA VAL A 22 8.60 15.81 12.27
C VAL A 22 9.90 16.00 13.07
N ALA A 23 10.73 14.96 13.17
CA ALA A 23 12.05 15.02 13.79
C ALA A 23 13.00 14.00 13.17
N ILE A 24 14.31 14.28 13.26
CA ILE A 24 15.37 13.37 12.80
C ILE A 24 16.47 13.40 13.87
N ASP A 25 16.89 12.22 14.32
CA ASP A 25 18.01 12.03 15.26
C ASP A 25 18.87 10.85 14.80
N GLY A 26 20.01 11.14 14.20
CA GLY A 26 20.93 10.14 13.64
C GLY A 26 20.27 9.28 12.56
N ASP A 27 20.13 8.00 12.82
CA ASP A 27 19.52 7.02 11.92
C ASP A 27 18.02 6.78 12.22
N VAL A 28 17.42 7.56 13.11
CA VAL A 28 16.02 7.51 13.51
C VAL A 28 15.30 8.78 13.05
N TYR A 29 14.09 8.65 12.58
CA TYR A 29 13.19 9.78 12.34
C TYR A 29 11.83 9.51 12.97
N GLN A 30 11.10 10.56 13.22
CA GLN A 30 9.76 10.50 13.81
C GLN A 30 8.71 11.01 12.83
N VAL A 31 7.56 10.36 12.84
CA VAL A 31 6.36 10.75 12.12
C VAL A 31 5.18 10.70 13.10
N THR A 32 4.12 11.47 12.79
CA THR A 32 2.91 11.47 13.59
C THR A 32 1.72 10.98 12.77
N ALA A 33 1.04 9.94 13.25
CA ALA A 33 -0.22 9.48 12.68
C ALA A 33 -1.38 10.05 13.52
N ILE A 34 -2.33 10.70 12.83
CA ILE A 34 -3.55 11.22 13.46
C ILE A 34 -4.59 10.11 13.66
N ALA A 35 -5.62 10.36 14.45
CA ALA A 35 -6.65 9.37 14.78
C ALA A 35 -7.33 8.77 13.53
N GLU A 36 -7.61 9.58 12.52
CA GLU A 36 -8.19 9.10 11.25
C GLU A 36 -7.26 8.12 10.54
N THR A 37 -5.97 8.42 10.48
CA THR A 37 -4.96 7.54 9.89
C THR A 37 -4.92 6.19 10.62
N LEU A 38 -4.91 6.20 11.96
CA LEU A 38 -4.91 4.98 12.76
C LEU A 38 -6.20 4.16 12.57
N ALA A 39 -7.34 4.83 12.38
CA ALA A 39 -8.63 4.16 12.17
C ALA A 39 -8.76 3.49 10.79
N LYS A 40 -8.15 4.06 9.76
CA LYS A 40 -8.24 3.55 8.37
C LYS A 40 -7.11 2.62 7.96
N THR A 41 -6.06 2.52 8.75
CA THR A 41 -4.85 1.76 8.40
C THR A 41 -4.50 0.75 9.47
N HIS A 42 -3.62 -0.20 9.14
CA HIS A 42 -3.11 -1.15 10.14
C HIS A 42 -1.96 -0.57 10.99
N LEU A 43 -1.59 0.71 10.84
CA LEU A 43 -0.49 1.32 11.58
C LEU A 43 -0.69 1.24 13.10
N GLY A 44 -1.94 1.36 13.58
CA GLY A 44 -2.26 1.27 15.00
C GLY A 44 -1.99 -0.09 15.64
N SER A 45 -1.83 -1.15 14.84
CA SER A 45 -1.51 -2.50 15.31
C SER A 45 -0.02 -2.83 15.31
N LEU A 46 0.84 -1.96 14.75
CA LEU A 46 2.28 -2.17 14.70
C LEU A 46 2.92 -2.14 16.09
N GLN A 47 3.89 -3.00 16.28
CA GLN A 47 4.68 -3.10 17.50
C GLN A 47 6.14 -2.77 17.22
N ALA A 48 6.88 -2.42 18.27
CA ALA A 48 8.32 -2.21 18.15
C ALA A 48 9.01 -3.47 17.61
N GLY A 49 9.79 -3.31 16.54
CA GLY A 49 10.45 -4.40 15.81
C GLY A 49 9.73 -4.84 14.55
N ASP A 50 8.49 -4.37 14.29
CA ASP A 50 7.81 -4.66 13.03
C ASP A 50 8.53 -3.97 11.85
N ILE A 51 8.53 -4.65 10.71
CA ILE A 51 9.12 -4.14 9.48
C ILE A 51 8.04 -3.56 8.59
N VAL A 52 8.27 -2.32 8.17
CA VAL A 52 7.41 -1.57 7.25
C VAL A 52 8.13 -1.30 5.93
N ASN A 53 7.38 -1.28 4.82
CA ASN A 53 7.86 -0.75 3.55
C ASN A 53 7.97 0.77 3.68
N LEU A 54 9.09 1.34 3.26
CA LEU A 54 9.32 2.78 3.25
C LEU A 54 9.54 3.27 1.83
N GLU A 55 8.87 4.37 1.47
CA GLU A 55 9.06 5.03 0.18
C GLU A 55 9.01 6.54 0.35
N ARG A 56 9.93 7.24 -0.31
CA ARG A 56 9.97 8.71 -0.36
C ARG A 56 9.04 9.24 -1.44
N GLY A 57 8.59 10.47 -1.29
CA GLY A 57 7.89 11.17 -2.34
C GLY A 57 8.68 11.16 -3.66
N MET A 58 7.99 10.88 -4.76
CA MET A 58 8.56 10.85 -6.11
C MET A 58 9.02 12.26 -6.54
N LEU A 59 10.14 12.33 -7.24
CA LEU A 59 10.58 13.57 -7.90
C LEU A 59 9.92 13.70 -9.28
N LEU A 60 9.62 14.93 -9.71
CA LEU A 60 8.98 15.20 -11.01
C LEU A 60 9.78 14.72 -12.23
N ASN A 61 11.10 14.56 -12.09
CA ASN A 61 12.00 14.13 -13.15
C ASN A 61 12.36 12.63 -13.09
N THR A 62 11.66 11.83 -12.28
CA THR A 62 11.87 10.38 -12.22
C THR A 62 10.84 9.64 -13.06
N ARG A 63 11.11 8.34 -13.32
CA ARG A 63 10.16 7.45 -13.99
C ARG A 63 9.03 7.09 -13.04
N LEU A 64 7.84 6.93 -13.59
CA LEU A 64 6.72 6.31 -12.90
C LEU A 64 6.73 4.81 -13.21
N ASP A 65 7.38 4.02 -12.35
CA ASP A 65 7.47 2.57 -12.51
C ASP A 65 6.32 1.88 -11.74
N GLY A 66 5.10 2.03 -12.24
CA GLY A 66 3.87 1.52 -11.61
C GLY A 66 2.67 2.39 -11.97
N HIS A 67 1.85 2.74 -10.99
CA HIS A 67 0.75 3.70 -11.15
C HIS A 67 0.93 4.87 -10.17
N ILE A 68 0.06 5.88 -10.25
CA ILE A 68 0.10 7.03 -9.34
C ILE A 68 -0.37 6.58 -7.96
N VAL A 69 0.56 6.50 -7.02
CA VAL A 69 0.34 6.17 -5.61
C VAL A 69 0.53 7.43 -4.79
N GLN A 70 -0.47 7.79 -3.98
CA GLN A 70 -0.46 9.02 -3.18
C GLN A 70 -0.03 8.79 -1.74
N GLY A 71 -0.13 7.54 -1.26
CA GLY A 71 0.02 7.21 0.15
C GLY A 71 -1.25 7.53 0.95
N HIS A 72 -2.39 7.57 0.30
CA HIS A 72 -3.70 7.87 0.88
C HIS A 72 -4.54 6.59 0.95
N ILE A 73 -4.37 5.87 2.06
CA ILE A 73 -5.03 4.60 2.27
C ILE A 73 -6.55 4.77 2.33
N ASP A 74 -7.26 3.96 1.56
CA ASP A 74 -8.72 3.96 1.53
C ASP A 74 -9.30 3.09 2.65
N GLN A 75 -8.70 1.91 2.84
CA GLN A 75 -9.11 0.93 3.84
C GLN A 75 -8.01 -0.12 4.04
N THR A 76 -8.27 -1.09 4.89
CA THR A 76 -7.47 -2.30 5.00
C THR A 76 -8.08 -3.44 4.20
N ALA A 77 -7.25 -4.44 3.88
CA ALA A 77 -7.67 -5.71 3.31
C ALA A 77 -7.05 -6.87 4.09
N THR A 78 -7.69 -8.04 4.05
CA THR A 78 -7.20 -9.24 4.71
C THR A 78 -6.68 -10.23 3.68
N CYS A 79 -5.48 -10.77 3.89
CA CYS A 79 -4.93 -11.83 3.07
C CYS A 79 -5.70 -13.15 3.35
N THR A 80 -6.34 -13.70 2.33
CA THR A 80 -7.19 -14.91 2.45
C THR A 80 -6.54 -16.17 1.91
N ALA A 81 -5.60 -16.04 1.00
CA ALA A 81 -4.83 -17.18 0.46
C ALA A 81 -3.45 -16.74 -0.03
N ILE A 82 -2.50 -17.68 0.06
CA ILE A 82 -1.16 -17.55 -0.52
C ILE A 82 -0.85 -18.86 -1.24
N LYS A 83 -0.50 -18.78 -2.53
CA LYS A 83 -0.16 -19.95 -3.36
C LYS A 83 1.15 -19.72 -4.10
N GLU A 84 2.02 -20.72 -4.12
CA GLU A 84 3.18 -20.72 -5.03
C GLU A 84 2.70 -20.95 -6.46
N GLU A 85 3.20 -20.17 -7.40
CA GLU A 85 2.73 -20.21 -8.79
C GLU A 85 3.87 -19.88 -9.76
N GLY A 86 4.48 -20.91 -10.34
CA GLY A 86 5.47 -20.74 -11.41
C GLY A 86 6.66 -19.84 -11.06
N GLY A 87 7.14 -19.87 -9.81
CA GLY A 87 8.25 -19.05 -9.31
C GLY A 87 7.82 -17.70 -8.74
N SER A 88 6.53 -17.37 -8.78
CA SER A 88 5.93 -16.24 -8.07
C SER A 88 5.04 -16.72 -6.93
N LYS A 89 4.60 -15.80 -6.07
CA LYS A 89 3.54 -16.07 -5.08
C LYS A 89 2.29 -15.30 -5.46
N ARG A 90 1.17 -16.02 -5.54
CA ARG A 90 -0.15 -15.39 -5.66
C ARG A 90 -0.71 -15.14 -4.27
N PHE A 91 -1.05 -13.89 -4.00
CA PHE A 91 -1.76 -13.47 -2.78
C PHE A 91 -3.19 -13.10 -3.16
N SER A 92 -4.15 -13.59 -2.39
CA SER A 92 -5.56 -13.20 -2.49
C SER A 92 -5.95 -12.37 -1.29
N PHE A 93 -6.71 -11.31 -1.52
CA PHE A 93 -7.17 -10.39 -0.48
C PHE A 93 -8.67 -10.18 -0.58
N THR A 94 -9.29 -9.95 0.57
CA THR A 94 -10.68 -9.47 0.67
C THR A 94 -10.70 -8.11 1.35
N TYR A 95 -11.66 -7.26 0.94
CA TYR A 95 -11.85 -5.91 1.46
C TYR A 95 -13.34 -5.57 1.55
N ASP A 96 -13.69 -4.47 2.25
CA ASP A 96 -15.07 -4.03 2.36
C ASP A 96 -15.54 -3.33 1.06
N PRO A 97 -16.48 -3.92 0.29
CA PRO A 97 -16.98 -3.31 -0.94
C PRO A 97 -17.96 -2.14 -0.72
N SER A 98 -18.37 -1.88 0.53
CA SER A 98 -19.34 -0.82 0.85
C SER A 98 -18.82 0.58 0.58
N THR A 99 -17.49 0.75 0.53
CA THR A 99 -16.83 2.03 0.20
C THR A 99 -17.01 2.46 -1.25
N GLY A 100 -17.48 1.55 -2.12
CA GLY A 100 -17.69 1.82 -3.56
C GLY A 100 -16.41 1.83 -4.40
N ASN A 101 -15.25 1.59 -3.79
CA ASN A 101 -14.00 1.42 -4.53
C ASN A 101 -13.98 0.07 -5.24
N VAL A 102 -13.36 0.02 -6.41
CA VAL A 102 -13.28 -1.19 -7.23
C VAL A 102 -11.86 -1.42 -7.74
N VAL A 103 -11.54 -2.69 -7.94
CA VAL A 103 -10.38 -3.14 -8.72
C VAL A 103 -10.87 -3.80 -10.00
N ILE A 104 -10.04 -3.81 -11.03
CA ILE A 104 -10.32 -4.50 -12.29
C ILE A 104 -9.15 -5.42 -12.64
N GLU A 105 -9.41 -6.50 -13.36
CA GLU A 105 -8.36 -7.35 -13.91
C GLU A 105 -7.40 -6.53 -14.77
N LYS A 106 -6.11 -6.78 -14.63
CA LYS A 106 -5.02 -6.03 -15.28
C LYS A 106 -4.94 -4.55 -14.89
N GLY A 107 -5.76 -4.08 -13.96
CA GLY A 107 -5.62 -2.78 -13.32
C GLY A 107 -4.52 -2.80 -12.26
N SER A 108 -4.32 -1.66 -11.62
CA SER A 108 -3.33 -1.47 -10.56
C SER A 108 -4.01 -1.33 -9.20
N VAL A 109 -3.32 -1.79 -8.18
CA VAL A 109 -3.70 -1.61 -6.77
C VAL A 109 -2.45 -1.51 -5.92
N THR A 110 -2.51 -0.75 -4.84
CA THR A 110 -1.39 -0.62 -3.90
C THR A 110 -1.66 -1.44 -2.65
N VAL A 111 -0.76 -2.36 -2.32
CA VAL A 111 -0.79 -3.18 -1.10
C VAL A 111 0.43 -2.86 -0.26
N ASN A 112 0.25 -2.36 0.96
CA ASN A 112 1.34 -1.90 1.83
C ASN A 112 2.36 -0.98 1.11
N GLY A 113 1.87 -0.07 0.24
CA GLY A 113 2.70 0.85 -0.52
C GLY A 113 3.31 0.27 -1.81
N VAL A 114 3.11 -1.00 -2.08
CA VAL A 114 3.65 -1.65 -3.29
C VAL A 114 2.61 -1.62 -4.40
N SER A 115 2.95 -0.99 -5.53
CA SER A 115 2.13 -1.00 -6.76
C SER A 115 2.14 -2.40 -7.38
N LEU A 116 0.96 -3.02 -7.52
CA LEU A 116 0.81 -4.39 -8.02
C LEU A 116 -0.28 -4.46 -9.10
N THR A 117 -0.08 -5.37 -10.05
CA THR A 117 -1.08 -5.68 -11.07
C THR A 117 -2.09 -6.69 -10.55
N VAL A 118 -3.37 -6.37 -10.67
CA VAL A 118 -4.48 -7.27 -10.33
C VAL A 118 -4.56 -8.41 -11.34
N VAL A 119 -4.58 -9.65 -10.85
CA VAL A 119 -4.75 -10.86 -11.67
C VAL A 119 -6.23 -11.22 -11.77
N ASP A 120 -6.88 -11.47 -10.64
CA ASP A 120 -8.31 -11.72 -10.56
C ASP A 120 -8.97 -10.59 -9.77
N ALA A 121 -10.17 -10.20 -10.16
CA ALA A 121 -10.97 -9.20 -9.45
C ALA A 121 -12.38 -9.73 -9.20
N THR A 122 -12.87 -9.57 -7.97
CA THR A 122 -14.25 -9.82 -7.56
C THR A 122 -14.83 -8.54 -6.95
N ARG A 123 -16.10 -8.58 -6.54
CA ARG A 123 -16.74 -7.43 -5.91
C ARG A 123 -16.06 -7.01 -4.60
N ASP A 124 -15.55 -7.96 -3.83
CA ASP A 124 -15.06 -7.82 -2.45
C ASP A 124 -13.64 -8.33 -2.27
N GLY A 125 -12.93 -8.59 -3.38
CA GLY A 125 -11.57 -9.11 -3.30
C GLY A 125 -10.82 -9.08 -4.63
N PHE A 126 -9.54 -9.42 -4.54
CA PHE A 126 -8.66 -9.52 -5.71
C PHE A 126 -7.49 -10.45 -5.41
N SER A 127 -6.78 -10.83 -6.47
CA SER A 127 -5.47 -11.48 -6.34
C SER A 127 -4.39 -10.72 -7.10
N VAL A 128 -3.14 -10.88 -6.62
CA VAL A 128 -1.93 -10.34 -7.25
C VAL A 128 -0.85 -11.41 -7.30
N ALA A 129 -0.03 -11.40 -8.35
CA ALA A 129 1.13 -12.27 -8.46
C ALA A 129 2.40 -11.46 -8.15
N VAL A 130 3.13 -11.86 -7.12
CA VAL A 130 4.32 -11.16 -6.64
C VAL A 130 5.57 -11.96 -7.01
N ILE A 131 6.46 -11.34 -7.79
CA ILE A 131 7.71 -11.95 -8.25
C ILE A 131 8.75 -12.02 -7.11
N PRO A 132 9.74 -12.93 -7.19
CA PRO A 132 10.75 -13.10 -6.15
C PRO A 132 11.50 -11.83 -5.76
N TYR A 133 11.78 -10.97 -6.74
CA TYR A 133 12.45 -9.68 -6.49
C TYR A 133 11.62 -8.81 -5.53
N THR A 134 10.33 -8.64 -5.80
CA THR A 134 9.43 -7.83 -4.95
C THR A 134 9.27 -8.44 -3.56
N LEU A 135 9.18 -9.78 -3.47
CA LEU A 135 9.16 -10.46 -2.18
C LEU A 135 10.42 -10.18 -1.36
N ALA A 136 11.61 -10.23 -1.99
CA ALA A 136 12.88 -10.02 -1.30
C ALA A 136 13.08 -8.57 -0.81
N HIS A 137 12.43 -7.58 -1.46
CA HIS A 137 12.64 -6.16 -1.21
C HIS A 137 11.48 -5.46 -0.50
N THR A 138 10.44 -6.20 -0.13
CA THR A 138 9.27 -5.66 0.57
C THR A 138 8.86 -6.56 1.73
N ASN A 139 8.01 -6.07 2.63
CA ASN A 139 7.49 -6.89 3.72
C ASN A 139 6.39 -7.89 3.29
N LEU A 140 6.05 -7.96 2.00
CA LEU A 140 5.06 -8.91 1.48
C LEU A 140 5.47 -10.37 1.73
N HIS A 141 6.78 -10.68 1.83
CA HIS A 141 7.25 -12.02 2.16
C HIS A 141 6.86 -12.49 3.58
N ARG A 142 6.49 -11.56 4.46
CA ARG A 142 6.06 -11.85 5.85
C ARG A 142 4.57 -12.08 5.99
N LEU A 143 3.79 -11.83 4.94
CA LEU A 143 2.35 -12.03 4.98
C LEU A 143 2.01 -13.51 5.15
N ALA A 144 1.02 -13.75 5.99
CA ALA A 144 0.36 -15.03 6.20
C ALA A 144 -1.14 -14.87 5.92
N VAL A 145 -1.85 -15.98 5.77
CA VAL A 145 -3.31 -15.95 5.74
C VAL A 145 -3.81 -15.34 7.05
N GLY A 146 -4.73 -14.37 6.96
CA GLY A 146 -5.20 -13.55 8.08
C GLY A 146 -4.43 -12.24 8.29
N SER A 147 -3.29 -12.03 7.63
CA SER A 147 -2.58 -10.74 7.71
C SER A 147 -3.43 -9.60 7.18
N VAL A 148 -3.42 -8.48 7.90
CA VAL A 148 -4.08 -7.23 7.49
C VAL A 148 -3.05 -6.35 6.77
N VAL A 149 -3.45 -5.77 5.66
CA VAL A 149 -2.62 -4.87 4.82
C VAL A 149 -3.34 -3.57 4.56
N ASN A 150 -2.59 -2.50 4.32
CA ASN A 150 -3.13 -1.23 3.83
C ASN A 150 -3.43 -1.33 2.34
N LEU A 151 -4.57 -0.81 1.93
CA LEU A 151 -5.05 -0.81 0.55
C LEU A 151 -5.31 0.60 0.06
N GLU A 152 -4.68 0.97 -1.05
CA GLU A 152 -4.98 2.19 -1.79
C GLU A 152 -5.41 1.80 -3.21
N PHE A 153 -6.61 2.24 -3.63
CA PHE A 153 -7.11 2.01 -4.97
C PHE A 153 -6.55 3.05 -5.93
N ASP A 154 -6.48 2.70 -7.20
CA ASP A 154 -6.02 3.63 -8.23
C ASP A 154 -6.89 4.91 -8.24
N VAL A 155 -6.25 6.05 -8.08
CA VAL A 155 -6.91 7.37 -8.02
C VAL A 155 -7.74 7.67 -9.27
N ILE A 156 -7.33 7.17 -10.44
CA ILE A 156 -8.08 7.33 -11.70
C ILE A 156 -9.43 6.64 -11.58
N GLY A 157 -9.46 5.42 -11.04
CA GLY A 157 -10.70 4.68 -10.79
C GLY A 157 -11.67 5.42 -9.87
N LYS A 158 -11.14 6.07 -8.81
CA LYS A 158 -11.95 6.87 -7.87
C LYS A 158 -12.62 8.07 -8.56
N TYR A 159 -11.88 8.80 -9.39
CA TYR A 159 -12.47 9.93 -10.15
C TYR A 159 -13.51 9.47 -11.17
N VAL A 160 -13.22 8.40 -11.91
CA VAL A 160 -14.19 7.84 -12.87
C VAL A 160 -15.48 7.40 -12.18
N ALA A 161 -15.37 6.65 -11.07
CA ALA A 161 -16.53 6.22 -10.29
C ALA A 161 -17.37 7.41 -9.81
N ARG A 162 -16.71 8.47 -9.30
CA ARG A 162 -17.40 9.69 -8.85
C ARG A 162 -18.16 10.40 -9.97
N LEU A 163 -17.58 10.49 -11.17
CA LEU A 163 -18.21 11.13 -12.33
C LEU A 163 -19.42 10.35 -12.85
N VAL A 164 -19.36 9.02 -12.81
CA VAL A 164 -20.47 8.15 -13.23
C VAL A 164 -21.66 8.24 -12.27
N GLN A 165 -21.40 8.34 -10.96
CA GLN A 165 -22.44 8.47 -9.92
C GLN A 165 -23.21 9.81 -9.96
N GLN A 166 -22.69 10.83 -10.64
CA GLN A 166 -23.33 12.15 -10.74
C GLN A 166 -24.29 12.26 -11.94
N ARG A 167 -24.44 11.20 -12.74
CA ARG A 167 -25.38 11.13 -13.86
C ARG A 167 -26.67 10.42 -13.45
#